data_eca684a8f30db0e35f6869c7ede3911c
#
_entry.id   eca684a8f30db0e35f6869c7ede3911c
#
_cell.length_a   1.000
_cell.length_b   1.000
_cell.length_c   1.000
_cell.angle_alpha   90.00
_cell.angle_beta   90.00
_cell.angle_gamma   90.00
#
_symmetry.space_group_name_H-M   'P 1'
#
loop_
_entity.id
_entity.type
_entity.pdbx_description
1 polymer ?
#
loop_
_entity_poly.entity_id
_entity_poly.type
_entity_poly.pdbx_seq_one_letter_code
_entity_poly.pdbx_strand_id
1 'polypeptide(L)'
;MVSRKFPPWLLKRLPVPGKARSVKALMRKKNLFTVCEEARCPNLFECFAQGTATFMIGGDICTRTCGYCAVEKGAPAPLDLDEPRHVGEAAARLGLHHVVVTMVNRDDLPDGAAGHVVETIEAIRERLPRATVEVLVSDFMGDFRAVETVVQAKPDVFNHNVETVRRLFRKTRPKGDYERSLRVIGMAREIDPGMTTKSGVMVGLGEGEDDVLSLMDDLRRPDVDCRIMTIGQYLQPRKKGISVSEYIHPDTFARYRSAGEDKGFAHVFAGPFVRSSYNAREAMLAAKGDVDGDAGGDPEGRSFMTGDMSGQNIAVGGAGLPMYT
;
A
#
# COMPACT_ATOMS: atom_id res chain seq x y z
N MET A 1 -9.42 4.32 -27.30
CA MET A 1 -10.08 3.27 -26.46
C MET A 1 -9.01 2.25 -26.11
N VAL A 2 -8.67 2.11 -24.82
CA VAL A 2 -7.75 1.07 -24.37
C VAL A 2 -8.39 -0.29 -24.61
N SER A 3 -7.64 -1.23 -25.20
CA SER A 3 -8.10 -2.60 -25.43
C SER A 3 -8.64 -3.20 -24.13
N ARG A 4 -9.80 -3.88 -24.18
CA ARG A 4 -10.38 -4.61 -23.03
C ARG A 4 -9.55 -5.82 -22.59
N LYS A 5 -8.51 -6.21 -23.36
CA LYS A 5 -7.61 -7.31 -23.02
C LYS A 5 -6.38 -6.76 -22.29
N PHE A 6 -6.06 -7.38 -21.16
CA PHE A 6 -4.81 -7.08 -20.46
C PHE A 6 -3.60 -7.43 -21.34
N PRO A 7 -2.56 -6.58 -21.35
CA PRO A 7 -1.30 -6.93 -21.99
C PRO A 7 -0.63 -8.12 -21.29
N PRO A 8 0.28 -8.84 -21.97
CA PRO A 8 0.89 -10.07 -21.43
C PRO A 8 1.54 -9.90 -20.06
N TRP A 9 2.16 -8.75 -19.80
CA TRP A 9 2.83 -8.44 -18.52
C TRP A 9 1.88 -8.18 -17.34
N LEU A 10 0.56 -8.10 -17.59
CA LEU A 10 -0.47 -8.00 -16.56
C LEU A 10 -1.25 -9.32 -16.38
N LEU A 11 -0.75 -10.40 -16.94
CA LEU A 11 -1.31 -11.74 -16.73
C LEU A 11 -0.53 -12.42 -15.59
N LYS A 12 -1.22 -12.92 -14.58
CA LYS A 12 -0.62 -13.58 -13.42
C LYS A 12 -1.24 -14.97 -13.22
N ARG A 13 -0.41 -15.97 -12.97
CA ARG A 13 -0.90 -17.31 -12.57
C ARG A 13 -1.39 -17.23 -11.13
N LEU A 14 -2.55 -17.80 -10.88
CA LEU A 14 -3.07 -17.87 -9.50
C LEU A 14 -2.38 -19.02 -8.75
N PRO A 15 -1.87 -18.79 -7.53
CA PRO A 15 -1.31 -19.85 -6.70
C PRO A 15 -2.41 -20.81 -6.21
N VAL A 16 -1.99 -22.01 -5.80
CA VAL A 16 -2.90 -23.06 -5.29
C VAL A 16 -3.65 -22.56 -4.02
N PRO A 17 -4.98 -22.74 -3.91
CA PRO A 17 -5.85 -22.05 -2.94
C PRO A 17 -5.64 -22.35 -1.44
N GLY A 18 -4.76 -23.31 -1.05
CA GLY A 18 -4.71 -23.84 0.32
C GLY A 18 -4.48 -22.80 1.43
N LYS A 19 -3.34 -22.12 1.44
CA LYS A 19 -2.97 -21.15 2.51
C LYS A 19 -3.82 -19.88 2.49
N ALA A 20 -4.27 -19.42 1.32
CA ALA A 20 -5.12 -18.24 1.21
C ALA A 20 -6.46 -18.40 1.94
N ARG A 21 -7.01 -19.61 2.00
CA ARG A 21 -8.24 -19.90 2.75
C ARG A 21 -8.06 -19.74 4.25
N SER A 22 -6.92 -20.16 4.81
CA SER A 22 -6.65 -20.07 6.25
C SER A 22 -6.51 -18.62 6.71
N VAL A 23 -5.86 -17.77 5.90
CA VAL A 23 -5.75 -16.32 6.19
C VAL A 23 -7.13 -15.68 6.19
N LYS A 24 -7.95 -15.91 5.16
CA LYS A 24 -9.33 -15.41 5.09
C LYS A 24 -10.19 -15.87 6.28
N ALA A 25 -10.10 -17.14 6.64
CA ALA A 25 -10.84 -17.67 7.80
C ALA A 25 -10.43 -17.02 9.11
N LEU A 26 -9.12 -16.73 9.28
CA LEU A 26 -8.59 -16.02 10.43
C LEU A 26 -9.15 -14.59 10.50
N MET A 27 -9.11 -13.83 9.39
CA MET A 27 -9.63 -12.46 9.32
C MET A 27 -11.12 -12.41 9.71
N ARG A 28 -11.94 -13.27 9.10
CA ARG A 28 -13.38 -13.34 9.40
C ARG A 28 -13.64 -13.70 10.86
N LYS A 29 -12.91 -14.70 11.41
CA LYS A 29 -13.05 -15.12 12.81
C LYS A 29 -12.76 -13.99 13.81
N LYS A 30 -11.90 -13.06 13.44
CA LYS A 30 -11.45 -11.94 14.28
C LYS A 30 -12.16 -10.63 13.93
N ASN A 31 -13.12 -10.65 13.01
CA ASN A 31 -13.79 -9.44 12.49
C ASN A 31 -12.79 -8.40 12.01
N LEU A 32 -11.75 -8.85 11.28
CA LEU A 32 -10.68 -8.00 10.75
C LEU A 32 -10.84 -7.82 9.24
N PHE A 33 -10.49 -6.63 8.79
CA PHE A 33 -10.45 -6.26 7.38
C PHE A 33 -9.01 -6.25 6.86
N THR A 34 -8.86 -6.52 5.57
CA THR A 34 -7.57 -6.39 4.87
C THR A 34 -7.73 -5.53 3.64
N VAL A 35 -6.80 -4.60 3.42
CA VAL A 35 -6.78 -3.86 2.16
C VAL A 35 -6.62 -4.78 0.94
N CYS A 36 -6.07 -5.96 1.15
CA CYS A 36 -5.94 -6.97 0.10
C CYS A 36 -7.30 -7.40 -0.45
N GLU A 37 -8.32 -7.56 0.41
CA GLU A 37 -9.70 -7.89 0.02
C GLU A 37 -10.47 -6.64 -0.39
N GLU A 38 -10.49 -5.60 0.45
CA GLU A 38 -11.29 -4.40 0.25
C GLU A 38 -10.86 -3.58 -0.98
N ALA A 39 -9.56 -3.47 -1.25
CA ALA A 39 -9.05 -2.82 -2.45
C ALA A 39 -8.98 -3.75 -3.67
N ARG A 40 -9.39 -5.02 -3.57
CA ARG A 40 -9.33 -6.02 -4.65
C ARG A 40 -7.91 -6.14 -5.22
N CYS A 41 -6.94 -6.31 -4.34
CA CYS A 41 -5.52 -6.34 -4.70
C CYS A 41 -5.20 -7.51 -5.64
N PRO A 42 -4.48 -7.29 -6.76
CA PRO A 42 -4.11 -8.36 -7.69
C PRO A 42 -3.12 -9.37 -7.08
N ASN A 43 -2.47 -9.02 -5.97
CA ASN A 43 -1.49 -9.87 -5.28
C ASN A 43 -2.11 -10.68 -4.13
N LEU A 44 -3.41 -10.52 -3.84
CA LEU A 44 -4.07 -11.13 -2.69
C LEU A 44 -3.73 -12.62 -2.52
N PHE A 45 -3.91 -13.41 -3.56
CA PHE A 45 -3.69 -14.86 -3.48
C PHE A 45 -2.22 -15.22 -3.23
N GLU A 46 -1.30 -14.47 -3.78
CA GLU A 46 0.14 -14.67 -3.57
C GLU A 46 0.53 -14.30 -2.14
N CYS A 47 0.17 -13.10 -1.69
CA CYS A 47 0.45 -12.65 -0.33
C CYS A 47 -0.17 -13.59 0.71
N PHE A 48 -1.44 -13.98 0.52
CA PHE A 48 -2.12 -14.90 1.44
C PHE A 48 -1.53 -16.32 1.40
N ALA A 49 -1.06 -16.79 0.25
CA ALA A 49 -0.34 -18.06 0.16
C ALA A 49 1.01 -18.03 0.90
N GLN A 50 1.64 -16.87 0.96
CA GLN A 50 2.86 -16.62 1.76
C GLN A 50 2.56 -16.35 3.25
N GLY A 51 1.29 -16.33 3.65
CA GLY A 51 0.89 -16.01 5.02
C GLY A 51 0.95 -14.53 5.36
N THR A 52 1.03 -13.65 4.35
CA THR A 52 1.17 -12.19 4.50
C THR A 52 -0.16 -11.50 4.25
N ALA A 53 -0.53 -10.53 5.08
CA ALA A 53 -1.71 -9.69 4.92
C ALA A 53 -1.39 -8.25 5.35
N THR A 54 -2.05 -7.27 4.72
CA THR A 54 -2.04 -5.88 5.18
C THR A 54 -3.34 -5.62 5.90
N PHE A 55 -3.27 -5.40 7.20
CA PHE A 55 -4.45 -5.11 8.01
C PHE A 55 -5.01 -3.74 7.69
N MET A 56 -6.32 -3.63 7.61
CA MET A 56 -7.02 -2.36 7.43
C MET A 56 -7.85 -2.10 8.69
N ILE A 57 -7.56 -1.01 9.38
CA ILE A 57 -8.17 -0.64 10.66
C ILE A 57 -9.06 0.60 10.55
N GLY A 58 -9.79 0.86 11.61
CA GLY A 58 -10.78 1.95 11.68
C GLY A 58 -12.12 1.59 11.05
N GLY A 59 -12.33 0.28 10.78
CA GLY A 59 -13.53 -0.26 10.14
C GLY A 59 -13.37 -0.45 8.62
N ASP A 60 -14.49 -0.69 7.93
CA ASP A 60 -14.58 -1.00 6.50
C ASP A 60 -15.18 0.13 5.65
N ILE A 61 -15.64 1.22 6.29
CA ILE A 61 -16.26 2.37 5.63
C ILE A 61 -15.35 3.59 5.75
N CYS A 62 -15.06 4.23 4.61
CA CYS A 62 -14.20 5.40 4.52
C CYS A 62 -15.03 6.69 4.36
N THR A 63 -14.65 7.76 5.06
CA THR A 63 -15.30 9.08 4.95
C THR A 63 -14.99 9.79 3.62
N ARG A 64 -14.01 9.30 2.84
CA ARG A 64 -13.57 9.91 1.57
C ARG A 64 -13.98 9.12 0.35
N THR A 65 -14.04 9.82 -0.80
CA THR A 65 -14.60 9.31 -2.06
C THR A 65 -13.57 9.20 -3.17
N CYS A 66 -12.35 8.70 -2.86
CA CYS A 66 -11.30 8.53 -3.86
C CYS A 66 -11.77 7.65 -5.03
N GLY A 67 -11.56 8.14 -6.26
CA GLY A 67 -12.10 7.50 -7.47
C GLY A 67 -11.43 6.19 -7.86
N TYR A 68 -10.20 5.98 -7.37
CA TYR A 68 -9.41 4.76 -7.62
C TYR A 68 -9.67 3.65 -6.60
N CYS A 69 -10.30 3.97 -5.45
CA CYS A 69 -10.40 3.07 -4.30
C CYS A 69 -11.70 2.28 -4.32
N ALA A 70 -11.63 0.98 -3.98
CA ALA A 70 -12.78 0.09 -3.90
C ALA A 70 -13.41 0.02 -2.50
N VAL A 71 -12.72 0.50 -1.46
CA VAL A 71 -13.24 0.52 -0.08
C VAL A 71 -14.60 1.22 -0.04
N GLU A 72 -15.52 0.69 0.75
CA GLU A 72 -16.88 1.25 0.90
C GLU A 72 -16.83 2.68 1.46
N LYS A 73 -17.78 3.51 1.07
CA LYS A 73 -17.77 4.95 1.33
C LYS A 73 -19.06 5.37 2.02
N GLY A 74 -18.94 6.15 3.10
CA GLY A 74 -20.11 6.57 3.83
C GLY A 74 -19.79 7.13 5.21
N ALA A 75 -20.74 6.99 6.12
CA ALA A 75 -20.57 7.28 7.54
C ALA A 75 -20.10 5.99 8.26
N PRO A 76 -18.88 5.95 8.79
CA PRO A 76 -18.38 4.78 9.51
C PRO A 76 -19.11 4.55 10.84
N ALA A 77 -19.16 3.31 11.28
CA ALA A 77 -19.54 2.97 12.67
C ALA A 77 -18.48 3.52 13.66
N PRO A 78 -18.79 3.60 14.96
CA PRO A 78 -17.79 3.81 16.00
C PRO A 78 -16.63 2.84 15.87
N LEU A 79 -15.44 3.24 16.35
CA LEU A 79 -14.27 2.35 16.37
C LEU A 79 -14.56 1.11 17.22
N ASP A 80 -14.16 -0.04 16.72
CA ASP A 80 -14.10 -1.27 17.51
C ASP A 80 -12.85 -1.23 18.40
N LEU A 81 -13.05 -1.04 19.71
CA LEU A 81 -11.95 -0.95 20.68
C LEU A 81 -11.18 -2.27 20.82
N ASP A 82 -11.73 -3.39 20.38
CA ASP A 82 -11.05 -4.68 20.35
C ASP A 82 -10.22 -4.90 19.08
N GLU A 83 -10.41 -4.09 18.03
CA GLU A 83 -9.71 -4.23 16.75
C GLU A 83 -8.18 -4.24 16.90
N PRO A 84 -7.53 -3.35 17.67
CA PRO A 84 -6.09 -3.37 17.90
C PRO A 84 -5.58 -4.70 18.46
N ARG A 85 -6.26 -5.21 19.49
CA ARG A 85 -5.95 -6.52 20.11
C ARG A 85 -6.10 -7.66 19.11
N HIS A 86 -7.17 -7.66 18.32
CA HIS A 86 -7.43 -8.67 17.29
C HIS A 86 -6.35 -8.65 16.18
N VAL A 87 -5.88 -7.47 15.78
CA VAL A 87 -4.76 -7.32 14.82
C VAL A 87 -3.48 -7.93 15.38
N GLY A 88 -3.10 -7.61 16.62
CA GLY A 88 -1.93 -8.18 17.29
C GLY A 88 -1.99 -9.71 17.37
N GLU A 89 -3.15 -10.27 17.76
CA GLU A 89 -3.37 -11.73 17.82
C GLU A 89 -3.30 -12.38 16.42
N ALA A 90 -3.85 -11.74 15.38
CA ALA A 90 -3.82 -12.26 14.02
C ALA A 90 -2.39 -12.23 13.45
N ALA A 91 -1.66 -11.13 13.66
CA ALA A 91 -0.27 -10.99 13.25
C ALA A 91 0.63 -12.06 13.91
N ALA A 92 0.46 -12.30 15.22
CA ALA A 92 1.17 -13.35 15.94
C ALA A 92 0.83 -14.75 15.41
N ARG A 93 -0.45 -15.04 15.14
CA ARG A 93 -0.88 -16.33 14.59
C ARG A 93 -0.35 -16.59 13.18
N LEU A 94 -0.14 -15.53 12.39
CA LEU A 94 0.47 -15.62 11.06
C LEU A 94 2.01 -15.70 11.13
N GLY A 95 2.62 -15.47 12.29
CA GLY A 95 4.08 -15.49 12.48
C GLY A 95 4.77 -14.37 11.72
N LEU A 96 4.18 -13.18 11.66
CA LEU A 96 4.72 -12.10 10.84
C LEU A 96 5.98 -11.52 11.46
N HIS A 97 6.99 -11.26 10.63
CA HIS A 97 8.22 -10.55 11.00
C HIS A 97 8.15 -9.05 10.63
N HIS A 98 7.25 -8.70 9.74
CA HIS A 98 6.94 -7.33 9.34
C HIS A 98 5.42 -7.20 9.19
N VAL A 99 4.83 -6.25 9.89
CA VAL A 99 3.39 -6.05 9.92
C VAL A 99 3.05 -4.72 9.25
N VAL A 100 2.25 -4.75 8.20
CA VAL A 100 1.74 -3.54 7.56
C VAL A 100 0.31 -3.30 8.01
N VAL A 101 0.07 -2.13 8.57
CA VAL A 101 -1.24 -1.65 8.99
C VAL A 101 -1.62 -0.45 8.13
N THR A 102 -2.79 -0.46 7.54
CA THR A 102 -3.39 0.71 6.89
C THR A 102 -4.71 1.05 7.55
N MET A 103 -5.30 2.16 7.17
CA MET A 103 -6.56 2.61 7.77
C MET A 103 -7.51 3.19 6.71
N VAL A 104 -8.81 3.16 6.99
CA VAL A 104 -9.76 4.03 6.30
C VAL A 104 -9.59 5.46 6.81
N ASN A 105 -9.96 6.47 5.99
CA ASN A 105 -10.02 7.84 6.54
C ASN A 105 -11.20 7.96 7.49
N ARG A 106 -10.94 8.56 8.65
CA ARG A 106 -11.88 8.82 9.74
C ARG A 106 -11.95 10.33 10.02
N ASP A 107 -12.28 11.11 8.97
CA ASP A 107 -12.45 12.57 9.08
C ASP A 107 -13.61 12.95 10.01
N ASP A 108 -14.38 11.97 10.46
CA ASP A 108 -15.44 12.07 11.47
C ASP A 108 -14.91 12.10 12.92
N LEU A 109 -13.66 11.70 13.14
CA LEU A 109 -13.02 11.69 14.45
C LEU A 109 -12.05 12.87 14.60
N PRO A 110 -11.96 13.47 15.81
CA PRO A 110 -11.13 14.66 16.04
C PRO A 110 -9.65 14.47 15.72
N ASP A 111 -9.11 13.28 15.98
CA ASP A 111 -7.71 12.88 15.74
C ASP A 111 -7.52 12.07 14.44
N GLY A 112 -8.59 11.92 13.64
CA GLY A 112 -8.55 11.10 12.43
C GLY A 112 -8.23 9.63 12.69
N ALA A 113 -8.47 9.13 13.91
CA ALA A 113 -8.12 7.81 14.44
C ALA A 113 -6.60 7.58 14.67
N ALA A 114 -5.81 8.63 14.91
CA ALA A 114 -4.38 8.50 15.23
C ALA A 114 -4.15 7.66 16.50
N GLY A 115 -4.94 7.86 17.55
CA GLY A 115 -4.89 7.05 18.77
C GLY A 115 -5.11 5.57 18.51
N HIS A 116 -6.05 5.22 17.65
CA HIS A 116 -6.34 3.83 17.29
C HIS A 116 -5.18 3.16 16.50
N VAL A 117 -4.45 3.95 15.69
CA VAL A 117 -3.20 3.48 15.05
C VAL A 117 -2.15 3.16 16.10
N VAL A 118 -1.99 4.00 17.12
CA VAL A 118 -1.04 3.78 18.23
C VAL A 118 -1.38 2.52 19.01
N GLU A 119 -2.62 2.36 19.44
CA GLU A 119 -3.10 1.15 20.13
C GLU A 119 -2.82 -0.12 19.29
N THR A 120 -2.96 -0.03 17.96
CA THR A 120 -2.66 -1.14 17.06
C THR A 120 -1.16 -1.46 17.01
N ILE A 121 -0.29 -0.44 16.95
CA ILE A 121 1.16 -0.63 17.00
C ILE A 121 1.57 -1.31 18.33
N GLU A 122 1.03 -0.84 19.45
CA GLU A 122 1.30 -1.37 20.77
C GLU A 122 0.84 -2.83 20.92
N ALA A 123 -0.38 -3.15 20.46
CA ALA A 123 -0.92 -4.51 20.49
C ALA A 123 -0.11 -5.49 19.62
N ILE A 124 0.43 -5.03 18.48
CA ILE A 124 1.34 -5.82 17.65
C ILE A 124 2.64 -6.09 18.40
N ARG A 125 3.26 -5.06 19.00
CA ARG A 125 4.54 -5.17 19.71
C ARG A 125 4.46 -6.02 20.97
N GLU A 126 3.35 -5.95 21.68
CA GLU A 126 3.09 -6.83 22.83
C GLU A 126 3.18 -8.32 22.43
N ARG A 127 2.63 -8.69 21.28
CA ARG A 127 2.59 -10.07 20.79
C ARG A 127 3.80 -10.48 19.98
N LEU A 128 4.40 -9.53 19.28
CA LEU A 128 5.52 -9.71 18.35
C LEU A 128 6.62 -8.67 18.61
N PRO A 129 7.35 -8.72 19.75
CA PRO A 129 8.29 -7.66 20.14
C PRO A 129 9.48 -7.48 19.19
N ARG A 130 9.73 -8.45 18.28
CA ARG A 130 10.79 -8.37 17.26
C ARG A 130 10.29 -8.07 15.86
N ALA A 131 8.97 -7.97 15.68
CA ALA A 131 8.41 -7.61 14.38
C ALA A 131 8.55 -6.11 14.14
N THR A 132 8.86 -5.74 12.91
CA THR A 132 8.81 -4.35 12.47
C THR A 132 7.37 -3.99 12.05
N VAL A 133 7.00 -2.73 12.24
CA VAL A 133 5.65 -2.23 11.96
C VAL A 133 5.72 -1.06 10.96
N GLU A 134 5.08 -1.23 9.83
CA GLU A 134 4.80 -0.15 8.87
C GLU A 134 3.35 0.31 9.02
N VAL A 135 3.15 1.63 9.10
CA VAL A 135 1.80 2.22 9.11
C VAL A 135 1.57 3.04 7.85
N LEU A 136 0.54 2.71 7.08
CA LEU A 136 0.05 3.50 5.95
C LEU A 136 -1.16 4.31 6.40
N VAL A 137 -0.92 5.55 6.78
CA VAL A 137 -1.92 6.41 7.42
C VAL A 137 -2.63 7.36 6.44
N SER A 138 -3.75 7.93 6.92
CA SER A 138 -4.44 9.05 6.27
C SER A 138 -3.58 10.32 6.30
N ASP A 139 -4.05 11.40 5.68
CA ASP A 139 -3.39 12.70 5.81
C ASP A 139 -3.82 13.46 7.08
N PHE A 140 -4.62 12.85 7.97
CA PHE A 140 -5.15 13.41 9.20
C PHE A 140 -5.64 14.87 9.05
N MET A 141 -6.16 15.25 7.86
CA MET A 141 -6.51 16.63 7.51
C MET A 141 -5.36 17.65 7.71
N GLY A 142 -4.12 17.18 7.82
CA GLY A 142 -2.93 17.99 8.07
C GLY A 142 -2.71 18.33 9.55
N ASP A 143 -3.38 17.64 10.44
CA ASP A 143 -3.19 17.85 11.89
C ASP A 143 -1.81 17.33 12.34
N PHE A 144 -0.96 18.27 12.75
CA PHE A 144 0.39 17.98 13.24
C PHE A 144 0.37 17.07 14.49
N ARG A 145 -0.58 17.28 15.39
CA ARG A 145 -0.68 16.48 16.63
C ARG A 145 -1.04 15.04 16.35
N ALA A 146 -1.93 14.80 15.39
CA ALA A 146 -2.28 13.45 14.98
C ALA A 146 -1.06 12.72 14.38
N VAL A 147 -0.28 13.40 13.53
CA VAL A 147 0.98 12.86 12.99
C VAL A 147 1.99 12.61 14.11
N GLU A 148 2.16 13.57 15.01
CA GLU A 148 3.06 13.45 16.17
C GLU A 148 2.71 12.25 17.04
N THR A 149 1.43 12.06 17.36
CA THR A 149 0.94 10.90 18.13
C THR A 149 1.38 9.58 17.49
N VAL A 150 1.22 9.42 16.17
CA VAL A 150 1.62 8.20 15.47
C VAL A 150 3.14 8.05 15.40
N VAL A 151 3.89 9.13 15.13
CA VAL A 151 5.36 9.09 15.05
C VAL A 151 5.99 8.77 16.41
N GLN A 152 5.43 9.29 17.50
CA GLN A 152 5.89 9.00 18.86
C GLN A 152 5.69 7.53 19.28
N ALA A 153 4.73 6.82 18.68
CA ALA A 153 4.62 5.37 18.81
C ALA A 153 5.74 4.61 18.06
N LYS A 154 6.62 5.34 17.35
CA LYS A 154 7.83 4.83 16.69
C LYS A 154 7.57 3.66 15.73
N PRO A 155 6.66 3.76 14.75
CA PRO A 155 6.60 2.77 13.69
C PRO A 155 7.96 2.69 13.00
N ASP A 156 8.31 1.53 12.45
CA ASP A 156 9.56 1.35 11.70
C ASP A 156 9.52 2.07 10.34
N VAL A 157 8.32 2.20 9.77
CA VAL A 157 8.07 2.95 8.53
C VAL A 157 6.77 3.75 8.70
N PHE A 158 6.87 5.07 8.48
CA PHE A 158 5.72 5.95 8.35
C PHE A 158 5.41 6.18 6.87
N ASN A 159 4.27 5.68 6.42
CA ASN A 159 3.85 5.71 5.03
C ASN A 159 2.60 6.56 4.85
N HIS A 160 2.63 7.50 3.90
CA HIS A 160 1.44 8.17 3.39
C HIS A 160 1.52 8.26 1.87
N ASN A 161 0.58 7.62 1.17
CA ASN A 161 0.58 7.62 -0.29
C ASN A 161 0.06 8.93 -0.87
N VAL A 162 0.80 9.53 -1.78
CA VAL A 162 0.32 10.64 -2.62
C VAL A 162 -0.69 10.13 -3.66
N GLU A 163 -0.57 8.87 -4.10
CA GLU A 163 -1.46 8.13 -4.98
C GLU A 163 -1.41 8.51 -6.45
N THR A 164 -1.25 9.78 -6.79
CA THR A 164 -1.19 10.28 -8.17
C THR A 164 -0.42 11.59 -8.27
N VAL A 165 -0.11 12.01 -9.49
CA VAL A 165 0.60 13.25 -9.78
C VAL A 165 -0.26 14.50 -9.53
N ARG A 166 0.38 15.65 -9.29
CA ARG A 166 -0.25 16.94 -8.96
C ARG A 166 -1.43 17.28 -9.86
N ARG A 167 -1.24 17.19 -11.18
CA ARG A 167 -2.26 17.56 -12.18
C ARG A 167 -3.54 16.73 -12.07
N LEU A 168 -3.43 15.45 -11.71
CA LEU A 168 -4.57 14.54 -11.61
C LEU A 168 -5.16 14.44 -10.19
N PHE A 169 -4.49 15.02 -9.19
CA PHE A 169 -4.79 14.81 -7.78
C PHE A 169 -6.26 15.13 -7.42
N ARG A 170 -6.71 16.33 -7.76
CA ARG A 170 -8.07 16.78 -7.42
C ARG A 170 -9.18 15.91 -8.05
N LYS A 171 -8.94 15.42 -9.27
CA LYS A 171 -9.87 14.51 -9.96
C LYS A 171 -9.88 13.12 -9.31
N THR A 172 -8.74 12.66 -8.83
CA THR A 172 -8.52 11.32 -8.31
C THR A 172 -8.87 11.21 -6.83
N ARG A 173 -8.55 12.25 -6.04
CA ARG A 173 -8.79 12.40 -4.59
C ARG A 173 -9.54 13.70 -4.28
N PRO A 174 -10.85 13.80 -4.54
CA PRO A 174 -11.59 15.07 -4.45
C PRO A 174 -11.57 15.75 -3.08
N LYS A 175 -11.49 14.97 -1.99
CA LYS A 175 -11.38 15.45 -0.60
C LYS A 175 -9.94 15.52 -0.08
N GLY A 176 -8.95 15.14 -0.90
CA GLY A 176 -7.54 15.23 -0.58
C GLY A 176 -6.94 16.56 -1.00
N ASP A 177 -5.72 16.81 -0.55
CA ASP A 177 -4.88 17.93 -0.96
C ASP A 177 -3.47 17.42 -1.23
N TYR A 178 -2.87 17.86 -2.35
CA TYR A 178 -1.57 17.37 -2.79
C TYR A 178 -0.43 17.86 -1.87
N GLU A 179 -0.42 19.15 -1.55
CA GLU A 179 0.61 19.73 -0.68
C GLU A 179 0.47 19.18 0.76
N ARG A 180 -0.75 18.99 1.23
CA ARG A 180 -0.99 18.35 2.52
C ARG A 180 -0.45 16.91 2.55
N SER A 181 -0.60 16.15 1.47
CA SER A 181 -0.05 14.80 1.39
C SER A 181 1.47 14.79 1.48
N LEU A 182 2.15 15.76 0.84
CA LEU A 182 3.60 15.94 0.98
C LEU A 182 3.98 16.38 2.40
N ARG A 183 3.26 17.37 2.94
CA ARG A 183 3.53 17.91 4.26
C ARG A 183 3.41 16.86 5.37
N VAL A 184 2.44 15.94 5.30
CA VAL A 184 2.29 14.85 6.29
C VAL A 184 3.53 13.97 6.33
N ILE A 185 4.16 13.70 5.19
CA ILE A 185 5.42 12.96 5.12
C ILE A 185 6.55 13.79 5.76
N GLY A 186 6.62 15.09 5.44
CA GLY A 186 7.60 16.02 6.01
C GLY A 186 7.45 16.19 7.51
N MET A 187 6.22 16.28 8.03
CA MET A 187 5.96 16.35 9.48
C MET A 187 6.56 15.14 10.22
N ALA A 188 6.45 13.93 9.66
CA ALA A 188 7.04 12.76 10.28
C ALA A 188 8.57 12.87 10.42
N ARG A 189 9.24 13.48 9.44
CA ARG A 189 10.68 13.77 9.46
C ARG A 189 11.03 14.95 10.38
N GLU A 190 10.17 15.94 10.49
CA GLU A 190 10.32 17.07 11.43
C GLU A 190 10.25 16.57 12.88
N ILE A 191 9.31 15.67 13.19
CA ILE A 191 9.12 15.10 14.54
C ILE A 191 10.25 14.12 14.89
N ASP A 192 10.58 13.23 13.98
CA ASP A 192 11.68 12.25 14.13
C ASP A 192 12.57 12.26 12.88
N PRO A 193 13.73 12.94 12.91
CA PRO A 193 14.69 12.93 11.80
C PRO A 193 15.21 11.54 11.41
N GLY A 194 15.10 10.54 12.28
CA GLY A 194 15.42 9.14 12.01
C GLY A 194 14.32 8.35 11.33
N MET A 195 13.09 8.89 11.26
CA MET A 195 11.93 8.19 10.72
C MET A 195 12.13 7.76 9.27
N THR A 196 11.93 6.47 8.98
CA THR A 196 11.86 5.98 7.60
C THR A 196 10.51 6.34 7.01
N THR A 197 10.49 7.29 6.07
CA THR A 197 9.28 7.73 5.39
C THR A 197 9.09 7.04 4.05
N LYS A 198 7.84 6.80 3.68
CA LYS A 198 7.46 6.11 2.46
C LYS A 198 6.25 6.76 1.80
N SER A 199 6.21 6.70 0.46
CA SER A 199 5.04 7.11 -0.31
C SER A 199 4.83 6.18 -1.51
N GLY A 200 3.60 6.14 -2.00
CA GLY A 200 3.23 5.36 -3.17
C GLY A 200 2.45 6.18 -4.19
N VAL A 201 2.64 5.83 -5.45
CA VAL A 201 1.91 6.39 -6.60
C VAL A 201 1.44 5.28 -7.52
N MET A 202 0.26 5.48 -8.09
CA MET A 202 -0.25 4.65 -9.17
C MET A 202 -0.08 5.37 -10.51
N VAL A 203 0.36 4.63 -11.53
CA VAL A 203 0.51 5.11 -12.90
C VAL A 203 -0.49 4.42 -13.84
N GLY A 204 -0.83 5.10 -14.96
CA GLY A 204 -1.85 4.66 -15.92
C GLY A 204 -3.20 5.35 -15.71
N LEU A 205 -3.23 6.48 -14.97
CA LEU A 205 -4.40 7.34 -14.76
C LEU A 205 -4.49 8.49 -15.78
N GLY A 206 -3.44 8.67 -16.65
CA GLY A 206 -3.33 9.69 -17.67
C GLY A 206 -2.22 10.71 -17.40
N GLU A 207 -1.30 10.41 -16.47
CA GLU A 207 -0.06 11.15 -16.26
C GLU A 207 0.94 10.87 -17.38
N GLY A 208 1.83 11.84 -17.63
CA GLY A 208 3.02 11.65 -18.44
C GLY A 208 4.24 11.28 -17.61
N GLU A 209 5.33 10.91 -18.25
CA GLU A 209 6.60 10.58 -17.58
C GLU A 209 7.11 11.79 -16.78
N ASP A 210 7.06 13.00 -17.35
CA ASP A 210 7.48 14.23 -16.68
C ASP A 210 6.65 14.55 -15.42
N ASP A 211 5.36 14.22 -15.40
CA ASP A 211 4.52 14.38 -14.22
C ASP A 211 5.03 13.49 -13.06
N VAL A 212 5.46 12.24 -13.38
CA VAL A 212 5.99 11.30 -12.38
C VAL A 212 7.36 11.76 -11.89
N LEU A 213 8.23 12.22 -12.78
CA LEU A 213 9.53 12.77 -12.40
C LEU A 213 9.40 14.02 -11.52
N SER A 214 8.43 14.90 -11.83
CA SER A 214 8.12 16.07 -10.99
C SER A 214 7.59 15.68 -9.61
N LEU A 215 6.76 14.63 -9.53
CA LEU A 215 6.32 14.09 -8.24
C LEU A 215 7.50 13.54 -7.42
N MET A 216 8.46 12.89 -8.06
CA MET A 216 9.68 12.44 -7.38
C MET A 216 10.46 13.62 -6.81
N ASP A 217 10.59 14.72 -7.56
CA ASP A 217 11.25 15.95 -7.09
C ASP A 217 10.49 16.54 -5.89
N ASP A 218 9.18 16.61 -5.97
CA ASP A 218 8.33 17.07 -4.86
C ASP A 218 8.52 16.22 -3.59
N LEU A 219 8.59 14.89 -3.71
CA LEU A 219 8.83 13.97 -2.60
C LEU A 219 10.25 14.06 -2.02
N ARG A 220 11.22 14.49 -2.84
CA ARG A 220 12.62 14.67 -2.40
C ARG A 220 12.94 16.09 -1.94
N ARG A 221 11.98 17.01 -1.95
CA ARG A 221 12.15 18.34 -1.36
C ARG A 221 12.70 18.23 0.06
N PRO A 222 13.58 19.16 0.51
CA PRO A 222 14.17 19.11 1.87
C PRO A 222 13.15 19.12 3.01
N ASP A 223 12.00 19.75 2.78
CA ASP A 223 10.89 19.84 3.75
C ASP A 223 9.96 18.62 3.74
N VAL A 224 10.19 17.63 2.85
CA VAL A 224 9.43 16.37 2.73
C VAL A 224 10.31 15.17 3.04
N ASP A 225 11.45 15.05 2.37
CA ASP A 225 12.46 13.99 2.52
C ASP A 225 11.89 12.57 2.59
N CYS A 226 11.07 12.21 1.61
CA CYS A 226 10.56 10.86 1.46
C CYS A 226 11.70 9.89 1.10
N ARG A 227 11.88 8.82 1.88
CA ARG A 227 13.02 7.89 1.73
C ARG A 227 12.72 6.74 0.78
N ILE A 228 11.49 6.22 0.80
CA ILE A 228 11.07 5.05 -0.01
C ILE A 228 9.93 5.45 -0.92
N MET A 229 10.00 5.04 -2.18
CA MET A 229 8.91 5.24 -3.13
C MET A 229 8.43 3.93 -3.75
N THR A 230 7.12 3.77 -3.90
CA THR A 230 6.51 2.66 -4.64
C THR A 230 5.72 3.17 -5.83
N ILE A 231 5.90 2.54 -7.00
CA ILE A 231 5.21 2.91 -8.25
C ILE A 231 4.55 1.66 -8.82
N GLY A 232 3.22 1.65 -8.88
CA GLY A 232 2.45 0.51 -9.37
C GLY A 232 1.45 0.87 -10.46
N GLN A 233 1.11 -0.09 -11.33
CA GLN A 233 0.06 0.10 -12.31
C GLN A 233 -1.31 0.27 -11.63
N TYR A 234 -2.03 1.32 -11.98
CA TYR A 234 -3.44 1.43 -11.64
C TYR A 234 -4.25 0.36 -12.37
N LEU A 235 -4.99 -0.41 -11.62
CA LEU A 235 -5.97 -1.37 -12.14
C LEU A 235 -7.35 -0.99 -11.60
N GLN A 236 -8.31 -0.78 -12.49
CA GLN A 236 -9.65 -0.35 -12.11
C GLN A 236 -10.36 -1.41 -11.24
N PRO A 237 -10.59 -1.14 -9.93
CA PRO A 237 -11.09 -2.17 -9.02
C PRO A 237 -12.60 -2.40 -9.11
N ARG A 238 -13.34 -1.46 -9.71
CA ARG A 238 -14.81 -1.56 -9.94
C ARG A 238 -15.24 -0.76 -11.16
N LYS A 239 -16.33 -1.19 -11.80
CA LYS A 239 -16.85 -0.58 -13.07
C LYS A 239 -17.09 0.94 -12.99
N LYS A 240 -17.47 1.44 -11.82
CA LYS A 240 -17.72 2.90 -11.58
C LYS A 240 -16.46 3.66 -11.15
N GLY A 241 -15.29 3.01 -11.03
CA GLY A 241 -14.01 3.66 -10.73
C GLY A 241 -13.45 4.42 -11.94
N ILE A 242 -12.35 5.15 -11.71
CA ILE A 242 -11.62 5.81 -12.79
C ILE A 242 -11.16 4.76 -13.80
N SER A 243 -11.38 5.02 -15.09
CA SER A 243 -10.91 4.11 -16.15
C SER A 243 -9.39 4.15 -16.26
N VAL A 244 -8.78 3.01 -16.57
CA VAL A 244 -7.35 2.96 -16.92
C VAL A 244 -7.15 3.74 -18.21
N SER A 245 -6.24 4.70 -18.19
CA SER A 245 -5.84 5.47 -19.38
C SER A 245 -4.84 4.69 -20.22
N GLU A 246 -3.90 4.03 -19.54
CA GLU A 246 -2.81 3.30 -20.19
C GLU A 246 -2.32 2.15 -19.31
N TYR A 247 -1.90 1.05 -19.93
CA TYR A 247 -1.14 -0.01 -19.30
C TYR A 247 0.34 0.22 -19.56
N ILE A 248 1.04 0.72 -18.54
CA ILE A 248 2.45 1.13 -18.60
C ILE A 248 3.34 -0.09 -18.87
N HIS A 249 4.27 0.05 -19.82
CA HIS A 249 5.21 -1.03 -20.14
C HIS A 249 6.22 -1.27 -19.01
N PRO A 250 6.67 -2.50 -18.76
CA PRO A 250 7.68 -2.81 -17.74
C PRO A 250 8.94 -1.98 -17.81
N ASP A 251 9.44 -1.67 -19.02
CA ASP A 251 10.64 -0.84 -19.22
C ASP A 251 10.46 0.59 -18.67
N THR A 252 9.25 1.14 -18.70
CA THR A 252 8.97 2.45 -18.11
C THR A 252 9.10 2.40 -16.59
N PHE A 253 8.65 1.32 -15.95
CA PHE A 253 8.88 1.12 -14.52
C PHE A 253 10.38 1.00 -14.19
N ALA A 254 11.17 0.37 -15.05
CA ALA A 254 12.62 0.32 -14.87
C ALA A 254 13.24 1.72 -14.94
N ARG A 255 12.81 2.56 -15.92
CA ARG A 255 13.23 3.98 -15.98
C ARG A 255 12.83 4.78 -14.75
N TYR A 256 11.61 4.60 -14.25
CA TYR A 256 11.17 5.25 -12.99
C TYR A 256 12.03 4.85 -11.81
N ARG A 257 12.40 3.57 -11.70
CA ARG A 257 13.31 3.10 -10.63
C ARG A 257 14.64 3.84 -10.71
N SER A 258 15.32 3.80 -11.87
CA SER A 258 16.61 4.46 -12.05
C SER A 258 16.52 5.96 -11.76
N ALA A 259 15.52 6.65 -12.30
CA ALA A 259 15.33 8.08 -12.07
C ALA A 259 15.11 8.41 -10.57
N GLY A 260 14.40 7.57 -9.84
CA GLY A 260 14.21 7.76 -8.42
C GLY A 260 15.49 7.51 -7.60
N GLU A 261 16.28 6.50 -7.97
CA GLU A 261 17.61 6.25 -7.39
C GLU A 261 18.53 7.44 -7.62
N ASP A 262 18.58 7.98 -8.85
CA ASP A 262 19.35 9.17 -9.20
C ASP A 262 18.91 10.42 -8.43
N LYS A 263 17.61 10.53 -8.08
CA LYS A 263 17.08 11.63 -7.26
C LYS A 263 17.31 11.42 -5.76
N GLY A 264 17.97 10.34 -5.35
CA GLY A 264 18.39 10.09 -3.98
C GLY A 264 17.32 9.47 -3.06
N PHE A 265 16.32 8.78 -3.61
CA PHE A 265 15.53 7.87 -2.79
C PHE A 265 16.41 6.74 -2.27
N ALA A 266 16.24 6.36 -1.02
CA ALA A 266 16.97 5.22 -0.46
C ALA A 266 16.54 3.92 -1.13
N HIS A 267 15.27 3.83 -1.55
CA HIS A 267 14.78 2.70 -2.34
C HIS A 267 13.56 3.06 -3.19
N VAL A 268 13.49 2.53 -4.43
CA VAL A 268 12.33 2.68 -5.32
C VAL A 268 11.87 1.32 -5.83
N PHE A 269 10.68 0.93 -5.41
CA PHE A 269 10.00 -0.21 -6.01
C PHE A 269 9.10 0.26 -7.14
N ALA A 270 9.36 -0.17 -8.37
CA ALA A 270 8.53 0.16 -9.52
C ALA A 270 8.22 -1.10 -10.35
N GLY A 271 6.94 -1.32 -10.63
CA GLY A 271 6.51 -2.46 -11.45
C GLY A 271 5.00 -2.61 -11.55
N PRO A 272 4.50 -3.36 -12.53
CA PRO A 272 3.07 -3.47 -12.80
C PRO A 272 2.22 -3.98 -11.62
N PHE A 273 2.76 -4.85 -10.79
CA PHE A 273 2.08 -5.43 -9.63
C PHE A 273 2.52 -4.82 -8.29
N VAL A 274 3.44 -3.86 -8.30
CA VAL A 274 3.86 -3.17 -7.08
C VAL A 274 2.68 -2.47 -6.42
N ARG A 275 2.61 -2.58 -5.10
CA ARG A 275 1.68 -1.90 -4.19
C ARG A 275 2.47 -1.42 -2.98
N SER A 276 1.94 -0.44 -2.25
CA SER A 276 2.65 0.14 -1.09
C SER A 276 3.13 -0.91 -0.08
N SER A 277 2.35 -1.96 0.15
CA SER A 277 2.69 -3.02 1.10
C SER A 277 3.31 -4.27 0.45
N TYR A 278 3.53 -4.25 -0.87
CA TYR A 278 4.19 -5.38 -1.54
C TYR A 278 5.70 -5.33 -1.29
N ASN A 279 6.27 -6.42 -0.80
CA ASN A 279 7.68 -6.52 -0.37
C ASN A 279 8.11 -5.39 0.60
N ALA A 280 7.21 -4.98 1.51
CA ALA A 280 7.43 -3.84 2.40
C ALA A 280 8.63 -4.05 3.34
N ARG A 281 8.87 -5.28 3.80
CA ARG A 281 10.03 -5.62 4.63
C ARG A 281 11.36 -5.38 3.90
N GLU A 282 11.46 -5.84 2.66
CA GLU A 282 12.66 -5.65 1.82
C GLU A 282 12.92 -4.16 1.56
N ALA A 283 11.86 -3.39 1.29
CA ALA A 283 11.95 -1.94 1.14
C ALA A 283 12.54 -1.26 2.37
N MET A 284 12.08 -1.65 3.54
CA MET A 284 12.55 -1.09 4.82
C MET A 284 14.02 -1.47 5.08
N LEU A 285 14.40 -2.73 4.89
CA LEU A 285 15.78 -3.19 5.09
C LEU A 285 16.74 -2.49 4.13
N ALA A 286 16.39 -2.39 2.84
CA ALA A 286 17.17 -1.65 1.86
C ALA A 286 17.37 -0.18 2.24
N ALA A 287 16.34 0.47 2.77
CA ALA A 287 16.41 1.87 3.18
C ALA A 287 17.22 2.10 4.47
N LYS A 288 17.35 1.08 5.33
CA LYS A 288 18.18 1.13 6.56
C LYS A 288 19.66 0.76 6.30
N GLY A 289 20.01 0.30 5.09
CA GLY A 289 21.35 -0.20 4.78
C GLY A 289 21.64 -1.59 5.31
N ASP A 290 20.66 -2.27 5.90
CA ASP A 290 20.75 -3.62 6.44
C ASP A 290 20.53 -4.66 5.33
N VAL A 291 21.37 -4.64 4.30
CA VAL A 291 21.36 -5.67 3.24
C VAL A 291 22.28 -6.81 3.66
N ASP A 292 21.94 -7.53 4.72
CA ASP A 292 22.56 -8.81 4.99
C ASP A 292 21.83 -9.91 4.20
N GLY A 293 22.63 -10.66 3.45
CA GLY A 293 22.24 -11.53 2.37
C GLY A 293 21.41 -12.75 2.79
N ASP A 294 20.10 -12.57 2.84
CA ASP A 294 19.13 -13.66 2.63
C ASP A 294 18.00 -13.19 1.72
N ALA A 295 18.37 -12.77 0.50
CA ALA A 295 17.46 -12.42 -0.57
C ALA A 295 16.96 -13.69 -1.27
N GLY A 296 16.05 -14.41 -0.63
CA GLY A 296 15.23 -15.44 -1.28
C GLY A 296 14.08 -14.87 -2.12
N GLY A 297 14.21 -13.69 -2.70
CA GLY A 297 13.25 -13.05 -3.58
C GLY A 297 13.92 -12.50 -4.82
N ASP A 298 13.52 -12.96 -6.00
CA ASP A 298 14.03 -12.55 -7.31
C ASP A 298 13.84 -11.03 -7.55
N PRO A 299 14.92 -10.19 -7.57
CA PRO A 299 14.81 -8.75 -7.74
C PRO A 299 14.39 -8.31 -9.14
N GLU A 300 14.30 -9.22 -10.11
CA GLU A 300 14.06 -8.87 -11.51
C GLU A 300 12.68 -9.27 -12.06
N GLY A 301 11.84 -9.96 -11.29
CA GLY A 301 10.55 -10.46 -11.83
C GLY A 301 10.74 -11.44 -13.00
N ARG A 302 11.90 -12.09 -13.12
CA ARG A 302 12.29 -12.91 -14.28
C ARG A 302 12.16 -14.40 -14.09
N SER A 303 11.67 -14.91 -13.05
CA SER A 303 11.57 -16.37 -13.00
C SER A 303 10.12 -16.79 -13.10
N PHE A 304 9.71 -17.11 -14.33
CA PHE A 304 8.78 -18.22 -14.65
C PHE A 304 8.39 -18.18 -16.14
N MET A 305 9.39 -18.12 -17.01
CA MET A 305 9.25 -18.27 -18.45
C MET A 305 10.03 -19.49 -18.96
N THR A 306 9.95 -20.66 -18.31
CA THR A 306 10.26 -21.96 -18.97
C THR A 306 9.49 -23.04 -18.25
N GLY A 307 8.38 -23.45 -18.83
CA GLY A 307 7.60 -24.60 -18.38
C GLY A 307 6.24 -24.63 -19.02
N ASP A 308 6.09 -25.50 -19.95
CA ASP A 308 4.89 -26.11 -20.54
C ASP A 308 3.59 -25.27 -20.61
N MET A 309 3.21 -24.95 -21.82
CA MET A 309 2.03 -24.18 -22.22
C MET A 309 0.72 -24.98 -22.13
N SER A 310 0.37 -25.55 -20.98
CA SER A 310 -0.92 -26.25 -20.80
C SER A 310 -1.79 -25.78 -19.64
N GLY A 311 -1.48 -24.59 -19.05
CA GLY A 311 -2.28 -24.01 -17.96
C GLY A 311 -3.02 -22.75 -18.39
N GLN A 312 -4.33 -22.67 -18.12
CA GLN A 312 -5.15 -21.49 -18.42
C GLN A 312 -4.63 -20.22 -17.74
N ASN A 313 -4.22 -19.23 -18.54
CA ASN A 313 -3.88 -17.89 -18.06
C ASN A 313 -5.17 -17.11 -17.79
N ILE A 314 -5.35 -16.65 -16.56
CA ILE A 314 -6.48 -15.79 -16.18
C ILE A 314 -5.95 -14.35 -16.02
N ALA A 315 -6.58 -13.40 -16.72
CA ALA A 315 -6.30 -11.98 -16.56
C ALA A 315 -6.85 -11.50 -15.21
N VAL A 316 -5.99 -10.95 -14.35
CA VAL A 316 -6.37 -10.39 -13.04
C VAL A 316 -6.60 -8.91 -13.19
N GLY A 317 -7.80 -8.50 -13.50
CA GLY A 317 -8.22 -7.10 -13.58
C GLY A 317 -9.55 -6.88 -12.87
N GLY A 318 -9.70 -5.73 -12.25
CA GLY A 318 -10.79 -5.38 -11.33
C GLY A 318 -12.21 -5.29 -11.89
N ALA A 319 -12.52 -5.89 -13.01
CA ALA A 319 -13.89 -5.97 -13.51
C ALA A 319 -14.25 -7.44 -13.77
N GLY A 320 -14.69 -8.14 -12.71
CA GLY A 320 -15.27 -9.47 -12.82
C GLY A 320 -14.30 -10.61 -12.52
N LEU A 321 -13.87 -10.72 -11.27
CA LEU A 321 -13.51 -12.02 -10.73
C LEU A 321 -14.79 -12.87 -10.71
N PRO A 322 -14.75 -14.15 -11.18
CA PRO A 322 -15.86 -15.04 -10.93
C PRO A 322 -16.05 -15.13 -9.41
N MET A 323 -17.25 -14.79 -8.94
CA MET A 323 -17.66 -15.09 -7.58
C MET A 323 -17.68 -16.61 -7.45
N TYR A 324 -16.75 -17.16 -6.69
CA TYR A 324 -16.91 -18.51 -6.19
C TYR A 324 -17.92 -18.47 -5.05
N THR A 325 -19.09 -19.00 -5.31
CA THR A 325 -20.09 -19.40 -4.32
C THR A 325 -19.51 -20.41 -3.33
#